data_b08d84148efc6bd923841c30d1357458
#
_entry.id   b08d84148efc6bd923841c30d1357458
#
_cell.length_a   1.000
_cell.length_b   1.000
_cell.length_c   1.000
_cell.angle_alpha   90.00
_cell.angle_beta   90.00
_cell.angle_gamma   90.00
#
_symmetry.space_group_name_H-M   'P 1'
#
loop_
_entity.id
_entity.type
_entity.pdbx_description
1 polymer ?
#
loop_
_entity_poly.entity_id
_entity_poly.type
_entity_poly.pdbx_seq_one_letter_code
_entity_poly.pdbx_strand_id
1 'polypeptide(L)'
;MLKIINESSTRIKTGVVLFVSMLLIGYIDSYFIFWLVFGIMLLISISEAKKLFNLKSDSIYVYTSLLWIAAYFYPKPEDLIFIVAIAYASQLAYKKTLNVHMFLPLLYPTASFLFLLSLYSEYGTMTLLWLLIIVASTDIGAYFVGKSIGKTKFCETSPNKTIEGVIGGVVFAVIFGTLFSINEISFVNALIISGIVSITSIFGDLFESYLKREA
;
A
#
# COMPACT_ATOMS: atom_id res chain seq x y z
N MET A 1 -30.35 -10.00 6.82
CA MET A 1 -29.39 -11.06 7.17
C MET A 1 -28.77 -11.72 5.93
N LEU A 2 -29.55 -12.28 4.99
CA LEU A 2 -29.05 -12.92 3.75
C LEU A 2 -28.20 -11.99 2.86
N LYS A 3 -28.54 -10.69 2.75
CA LYS A 3 -27.79 -9.71 1.95
C LYS A 3 -26.38 -9.45 2.53
N ILE A 4 -26.26 -9.41 3.87
CA ILE A 4 -24.98 -9.24 4.57
C ILE A 4 -24.10 -10.49 4.41
N ILE A 5 -24.69 -11.67 4.42
CA ILE A 5 -23.98 -12.96 4.21
C ILE A 5 -23.46 -13.04 2.76
N ASN A 6 -24.26 -12.63 1.76
CA ASN A 6 -23.82 -12.63 0.36
C ASN A 6 -22.70 -11.61 0.09
N GLU A 7 -22.80 -10.39 0.64
CA GLU A 7 -21.73 -9.38 0.51
C GLU A 7 -20.43 -9.81 1.23
N SER A 8 -20.55 -10.43 2.39
CA SER A 8 -19.41 -11.00 3.12
C SER A 8 -18.78 -12.17 2.37
N SER A 9 -19.60 -13.05 1.78
CA SER A 9 -19.13 -14.18 0.97
C SER A 9 -18.34 -13.75 -0.26
N THR A 10 -18.78 -12.69 -0.96
CA THR A 10 -18.08 -12.16 -2.12
C THR A 10 -16.73 -11.57 -1.74
N ARG A 11 -16.67 -10.81 -0.66
CA ARG A 11 -15.41 -10.23 -0.13
C ARG A 11 -14.41 -11.31 0.29
N ILE A 12 -14.89 -12.36 0.98
CA ILE A 12 -14.06 -13.51 1.38
C ILE A 12 -13.51 -14.23 0.14
N LYS A 13 -14.36 -14.51 -0.86
CA LYS A 13 -13.92 -15.16 -2.10
C LYS A 13 -12.86 -14.34 -2.82
N THR A 14 -13.07 -13.04 -2.97
CA THR A 14 -12.09 -12.13 -3.60
C THR A 14 -10.78 -12.10 -2.81
N GLY A 15 -10.85 -12.02 -1.48
CA GLY A 15 -9.68 -12.04 -0.61
C GLY A 15 -8.89 -13.35 -0.73
N VAL A 16 -9.57 -14.49 -0.76
CA VAL A 16 -8.93 -15.81 -0.96
C VAL A 16 -8.29 -15.91 -2.34
N VAL A 17 -8.96 -15.46 -3.40
CA VAL A 17 -8.39 -15.46 -4.76
C VAL A 17 -7.13 -14.60 -4.83
N LEU A 18 -7.17 -13.40 -4.28
CA LEU A 18 -6.00 -12.50 -4.25
C LEU A 18 -4.85 -13.10 -3.44
N PHE A 19 -5.15 -13.68 -2.29
CA PHE A 19 -4.14 -14.33 -1.45
C PHE A 19 -3.48 -15.53 -2.14
N VAL A 20 -4.28 -16.41 -2.75
CA VAL A 20 -3.76 -17.56 -3.51
C VAL A 20 -2.95 -17.10 -4.72
N SER A 21 -3.41 -16.07 -5.44
CA SER A 21 -2.66 -15.49 -6.57
C SER A 21 -1.30 -14.95 -6.11
N MET A 22 -1.25 -14.30 -4.96
CA MET A 22 0.02 -13.79 -4.42
C MET A 22 0.96 -14.89 -3.97
N LEU A 23 0.44 -15.99 -3.40
CA LEU A 23 1.26 -17.17 -3.07
C LEU A 23 1.82 -17.84 -4.33
N LEU A 24 1.02 -17.94 -5.41
CA LEU A 24 1.49 -18.49 -6.69
C LEU A 24 2.58 -17.63 -7.32
N ILE A 25 2.41 -16.30 -7.32
CA ILE A 25 3.43 -15.35 -7.80
C ILE A 25 4.69 -15.48 -6.95
N GLY A 26 4.54 -15.56 -5.63
CA GLY A 26 5.63 -15.75 -4.69
C GLY A 26 6.37 -17.09 -4.89
N TYR A 27 5.65 -18.16 -5.24
CA TYR A 27 6.25 -19.47 -5.54
C TYR A 27 7.10 -19.45 -6.82
N ILE A 28 6.66 -18.69 -7.84
CA ILE A 28 7.44 -18.54 -9.08
C ILE A 28 8.71 -17.71 -8.84
N ASP A 29 8.68 -16.79 -7.89
CA ASP A 29 9.80 -15.94 -7.43
C ASP A 29 10.62 -15.33 -8.58
N SER A 30 9.93 -14.66 -9.52
CA SER A 30 10.53 -14.04 -10.69
C SER A 30 10.41 -12.53 -10.64
N TYR A 31 11.56 -11.84 -10.72
CA TYR A 31 11.60 -10.36 -10.75
C TYR A 31 10.72 -9.79 -11.87
N PHE A 32 10.75 -10.39 -13.06
CA PHE A 32 9.92 -9.95 -14.19
C PHE A 32 8.42 -10.08 -13.87
N ILE A 33 8.01 -11.16 -13.21
CA ILE A 33 6.59 -11.39 -12.85
C ILE A 33 6.13 -10.38 -11.80
N PHE A 34 6.93 -10.15 -10.74
CA PHE A 34 6.63 -9.13 -9.74
C PHE A 34 6.57 -7.74 -10.36
N TRP A 35 7.54 -7.38 -11.20
CA TRP A 35 7.52 -6.12 -11.93
C TRP A 35 6.27 -5.98 -12.81
N LEU A 36 5.89 -7.01 -13.56
CA LEU A 36 4.70 -6.98 -14.40
C LEU A 36 3.42 -6.80 -13.57
N VAL A 37 3.26 -7.58 -12.51
CA VAL A 37 2.07 -7.53 -11.65
C VAL A 37 1.95 -6.18 -10.93
N PHE A 38 3.04 -5.71 -10.33
CA PHE A 38 3.06 -4.40 -9.69
C PHE A 38 2.83 -3.26 -10.70
N GLY A 39 3.34 -3.39 -11.93
CA GLY A 39 3.08 -2.43 -12.99
C GLY A 39 1.60 -2.34 -13.39
N ILE A 40 0.92 -3.48 -13.52
CA ILE A 40 -0.54 -3.51 -13.77
C ILE A 40 -1.29 -2.87 -12.59
N MET A 41 -0.95 -3.22 -11.36
CA MET A 41 -1.55 -2.64 -10.16
C MET A 41 -1.30 -1.13 -10.07
N LEU A 42 -0.09 -0.67 -10.43
CA LEU A 42 0.25 0.74 -10.49
C LEU A 42 -0.63 1.49 -11.50
N LEU A 43 -0.81 0.97 -12.72
CA LEU A 43 -1.66 1.61 -13.73
C LEU A 43 -3.12 1.70 -13.29
N ILE A 44 -3.65 0.69 -12.60
CA ILE A 44 -4.98 0.71 -12.00
C ILE A 44 -5.03 1.81 -10.93
N SER A 45 -4.04 1.87 -10.03
CA SER A 45 -3.96 2.88 -8.97
C SER A 45 -3.84 4.31 -9.53
N ILE A 46 -3.10 4.50 -10.63
CA ILE A 46 -3.04 5.79 -11.35
C ILE A 46 -4.42 6.17 -11.92
N SER A 47 -5.20 5.20 -12.40
CA SER A 47 -6.56 5.49 -12.90
C SER A 47 -7.49 6.00 -11.80
N GLU A 48 -7.34 5.45 -10.59
CA GLU A 48 -8.11 5.90 -9.41
C GLU A 48 -7.60 7.25 -8.91
N ALA A 49 -6.28 7.42 -8.80
CA ALA A 49 -5.66 8.68 -8.42
C ALA A 49 -6.03 9.82 -9.39
N LYS A 50 -6.08 9.54 -10.69
CA LYS A 50 -6.53 10.49 -11.70
C LYS A 50 -7.95 11.00 -11.44
N LYS A 51 -8.87 10.12 -11.05
CA LYS A 51 -10.25 10.50 -10.66
C LYS A 51 -10.25 11.31 -9.37
N LEU A 52 -9.50 10.85 -8.37
CA LEU A 52 -9.40 11.49 -7.06
C LEU A 52 -8.90 12.94 -7.15
N PHE A 53 -7.91 13.20 -7.99
CA PHE A 53 -7.31 14.53 -8.17
C PHE A 53 -7.89 15.32 -9.36
N ASN A 54 -9.01 14.87 -9.96
CA ASN A 54 -9.69 15.51 -11.09
C ASN A 54 -8.77 15.83 -12.27
N LEU A 55 -7.81 14.93 -12.59
CA LEU A 55 -6.88 15.12 -13.69
C LEU A 55 -7.52 14.80 -15.03
N LYS A 56 -7.49 15.77 -15.95
CA LYS A 56 -8.02 15.61 -17.32
C LYS A 56 -7.01 15.01 -18.29
N SER A 57 -5.70 15.15 -18.01
CA SER A 57 -4.64 14.72 -18.92
C SER A 57 -4.33 13.24 -18.77
N ASP A 58 -4.17 12.54 -19.89
CA ASP A 58 -3.71 11.14 -19.95
C ASP A 58 -2.18 11.02 -19.98
N SER A 59 -1.46 12.13 -20.07
CA SER A 59 0.01 12.13 -20.07
C SER A 59 0.63 11.48 -18.83
N ILE A 60 -0.11 11.43 -17.71
CA ILE A 60 0.35 10.78 -16.47
C ILE A 60 0.62 9.28 -16.70
N TYR A 61 -0.18 8.59 -17.52
CA TYR A 61 0.06 7.18 -17.84
C TYR A 61 1.39 6.99 -18.58
N VAL A 62 1.71 7.92 -19.49
CA VAL A 62 2.98 7.88 -20.24
C VAL A 62 4.16 8.07 -19.29
N TYR A 63 4.12 9.09 -18.43
CA TYR A 63 5.21 9.34 -17.46
C TYR A 63 5.37 8.19 -16.47
N THR A 64 4.27 7.67 -15.93
CA THR A 64 4.31 6.53 -15.01
C THR A 64 4.84 5.28 -15.70
N SER A 65 4.42 5.00 -16.94
CA SER A 65 4.88 3.82 -17.68
C SER A 65 6.37 3.92 -18.01
N LEU A 66 6.86 5.08 -18.44
CA LEU A 66 8.29 5.29 -18.71
C LEU A 66 9.13 5.11 -17.43
N LEU A 67 8.66 5.66 -16.31
CA LEU A 67 9.32 5.50 -15.02
C LEU A 67 9.33 4.04 -14.58
N TRP A 68 8.22 3.32 -14.78
CA TRP A 68 8.09 1.92 -14.41
C TRP A 68 8.96 1.00 -15.28
N ILE A 69 9.09 1.30 -16.57
CA ILE A 69 10.03 0.61 -17.46
C ILE A 69 11.48 0.88 -17.01
N ALA A 70 11.81 2.13 -16.67
CA ALA A 70 13.13 2.46 -16.12
C ALA A 70 13.43 1.71 -14.81
N ALA A 71 12.43 1.53 -13.95
CA ALA A 71 12.55 0.80 -12.69
C ALA A 71 12.96 -0.67 -12.88
N TYR A 72 12.63 -1.28 -14.00
CA TYR A 72 13.06 -2.65 -14.31
C TYR A 72 14.59 -2.79 -14.43
N PHE A 73 15.22 -1.77 -15.02
CA PHE A 73 16.66 -1.77 -15.31
C PHE A 73 17.50 -1.07 -14.25
N TYR A 74 16.87 -0.32 -13.35
CA TYR A 74 17.58 0.48 -12.36
C TYR A 74 17.79 -0.32 -11.07
N PRO A 75 19.02 -0.38 -10.53
CA PRO A 75 19.35 -1.23 -9.38
C PRO A 75 18.59 -0.89 -8.10
N LYS A 76 18.19 0.37 -7.94
CA LYS A 76 17.46 0.90 -6.78
C LYS A 76 16.20 1.62 -7.24
N PRO A 77 15.11 0.90 -7.55
CA PRO A 77 13.89 1.47 -8.11
C PRO A 77 13.33 2.65 -7.32
N GLU A 78 13.45 2.64 -5.99
CA GLU A 78 12.99 3.70 -5.09
C GLU A 78 13.64 5.05 -5.34
N ASP A 79 14.92 5.08 -5.78
CA ASP A 79 15.65 6.32 -6.06
C ASP A 79 15.05 7.09 -7.24
N LEU A 80 14.32 6.42 -8.14
CA LEU A 80 13.67 7.07 -9.27
C LEU A 80 12.65 8.13 -8.85
N ILE A 81 12.12 8.04 -7.62
CA ILE A 81 11.21 9.05 -7.09
C ILE A 81 11.91 10.42 -6.94
N PHE A 82 13.19 10.43 -6.57
CA PHE A 82 13.98 11.66 -6.47
C PHE A 82 14.24 12.30 -7.84
N ILE A 83 14.44 11.47 -8.87
CA ILE A 83 14.60 11.96 -10.26
C ILE A 83 13.30 12.64 -10.71
N VAL A 84 12.15 12.06 -10.42
CA VAL A 84 10.85 12.66 -10.70
C VAL A 84 10.67 13.97 -9.95
N ALA A 85 11.00 13.99 -8.65
CA ALA A 85 10.91 15.21 -7.83
C ALA A 85 11.81 16.34 -8.36
N ILE A 86 13.05 16.02 -8.76
CA ILE A 86 14.00 16.99 -9.34
C ILE A 86 13.50 17.51 -10.69
N ALA A 87 13.04 16.61 -11.59
CA ALA A 87 12.51 17.00 -12.88
C ALA A 87 11.29 17.93 -12.73
N TYR A 88 10.44 17.64 -11.75
CA TYR A 88 9.29 18.44 -11.43
C TYR A 88 9.68 19.82 -10.86
N ALA A 89 10.60 19.88 -9.89
CA ALA A 89 11.12 21.12 -9.34
C ALA A 89 11.79 21.99 -10.41
N SER A 90 12.53 21.37 -11.34
CA SER A 90 13.16 22.06 -12.46
C SER A 90 12.11 22.65 -13.43
N GLN A 91 11.05 21.91 -13.72
CA GLN A 91 9.95 22.40 -14.55
C GLN A 91 9.21 23.56 -13.86
N LEU A 92 9.04 23.50 -12.52
CA LEU A 92 8.48 24.59 -11.72
C LEU A 92 9.30 25.86 -11.85
N ALA A 93 10.60 25.75 -11.64
CA ALA A 93 11.51 26.88 -11.73
C ALA A 93 11.51 27.54 -13.13
N TYR A 94 11.42 26.69 -14.19
CA TYR A 94 11.46 27.16 -15.58
C TYR A 94 10.14 27.79 -16.05
N LYS A 95 8.99 27.13 -15.80
CA LYS A 95 7.69 27.58 -16.32
C LYS A 95 6.93 28.52 -15.40
N LYS A 96 7.31 28.59 -14.11
CA LYS A 96 6.61 29.34 -13.03
C LYS A 96 5.12 29.00 -12.88
N THR A 97 4.64 28.01 -13.63
CA THR A 97 3.25 27.54 -13.60
C THR A 97 3.27 26.04 -13.40
N LEU A 98 2.85 25.60 -12.23
CA LEU A 98 2.76 24.18 -11.94
C LEU A 98 1.38 23.80 -11.49
N ASN A 99 0.93 22.74 -12.09
CA ASN A 99 -0.22 22.05 -11.58
C ASN A 99 0.28 21.01 -10.54
N VAL A 100 0.29 21.39 -9.26
CA VAL A 100 0.63 20.52 -8.13
C VAL A 100 -0.23 19.24 -8.16
N HIS A 101 -1.45 19.34 -8.69
CA HIS A 101 -2.35 18.20 -8.84
C HIS A 101 -1.84 17.13 -9.81
N MET A 102 -0.94 17.43 -10.75
CA MET A 102 -0.31 16.40 -11.58
C MET A 102 0.80 15.61 -10.86
N PHE A 103 1.47 16.26 -9.90
CA PHE A 103 2.57 15.64 -9.17
C PHE A 103 2.10 14.65 -8.10
N LEU A 104 1.03 15.00 -7.37
CA LEU A 104 0.52 14.14 -6.30
C LEU A 104 0.13 12.72 -6.77
N PRO A 105 -0.59 12.53 -7.90
CA PRO A 105 -0.89 11.19 -8.39
C PRO A 105 0.33 10.43 -8.92
N LEU A 106 1.33 11.15 -9.42
CA LEU A 106 2.58 10.54 -9.83
C LEU A 106 3.38 10.07 -8.61
N LEU A 107 3.41 10.88 -7.55
CA LEU A 107 4.14 10.57 -6.33
C LEU A 107 3.46 9.47 -5.51
N TYR A 108 2.17 9.65 -5.19
CA TYR A 108 1.48 8.84 -4.18
C TYR A 108 1.42 7.35 -4.52
N PRO A 109 0.82 6.88 -5.65
CA PRO A 109 0.85 5.45 -5.94
C PRO A 109 2.21 4.99 -6.45
N THR A 110 2.93 5.80 -7.26
CA THR A 110 4.16 5.36 -7.91
C THR A 110 5.27 5.10 -6.89
N ALA A 111 5.44 5.97 -5.89
CA ALA A 111 6.42 5.76 -4.84
C ALA A 111 6.18 4.44 -4.10
N SER A 112 4.93 4.15 -3.74
CA SER A 112 4.58 2.92 -3.04
C SER A 112 4.96 1.67 -3.84
N PHE A 113 4.70 1.65 -5.15
CA PHE A 113 5.06 0.50 -6.00
C PHE A 113 6.56 0.40 -6.26
N LEU A 114 7.28 1.52 -6.37
CA LEU A 114 8.75 1.52 -6.46
C LEU A 114 9.37 0.94 -5.18
N PHE A 115 8.88 1.33 -4.01
CA PHE A 115 9.33 0.77 -2.74
C PHE A 115 8.99 -0.72 -2.61
N LEU A 116 7.82 -1.18 -3.06
CA LEU A 116 7.48 -2.61 -3.06
C LEU A 116 8.41 -3.41 -3.98
N LEU A 117 8.73 -2.87 -5.16
CA LEU A 117 9.66 -3.51 -6.09
C LEU A 117 11.08 -3.56 -5.52
N SER A 118 11.53 -2.49 -4.87
CA SER A 118 12.81 -2.44 -4.16
C SER A 118 12.86 -3.43 -2.99
N LEU A 119 11.82 -3.47 -2.18
CA LEU A 119 11.70 -4.39 -1.07
C LEU A 119 11.83 -5.86 -1.54
N TYR A 120 11.18 -6.19 -2.65
CA TYR A 120 11.32 -7.50 -3.27
C TYR A 120 12.75 -7.74 -3.78
N SER A 121 13.33 -6.76 -4.49
CA SER A 121 14.65 -6.87 -5.09
C SER A 121 15.76 -7.05 -4.06
N GLU A 122 15.66 -6.39 -2.91
CA GLU A 122 16.68 -6.44 -1.86
C GLU A 122 16.49 -7.60 -0.88
N TYR A 123 15.24 -7.93 -0.55
CA TYR A 123 14.95 -8.86 0.56
C TYR A 123 14.11 -10.07 0.13
N GLY A 124 13.69 -10.13 -1.13
CA GLY A 124 12.98 -11.28 -1.68
C GLY A 124 11.50 -11.38 -1.30
N THR A 125 10.89 -12.47 -1.76
CA THR A 125 9.44 -12.74 -1.63
C THR A 125 8.97 -12.86 -0.18
N MET A 126 9.79 -13.45 0.71
CA MET A 126 9.37 -13.65 2.11
C MET A 126 9.13 -12.34 2.83
N THR A 127 9.90 -11.29 2.52
CA THR A 127 9.70 -9.96 3.10
C THR A 127 8.41 -9.29 2.61
N LEU A 128 8.04 -9.47 1.33
CA LEU A 128 6.74 -9.02 0.82
C LEU A 128 5.58 -9.76 1.50
N LEU A 129 5.69 -11.07 1.69
CA LEU A 129 4.68 -11.86 2.41
C LEU A 129 4.57 -11.41 3.87
N TRP A 130 5.69 -11.13 4.51
CA TRP A 130 5.69 -10.60 5.87
C TRP A 130 4.97 -9.24 5.96
N LEU A 131 5.28 -8.31 5.06
CA LEU A 131 4.58 -7.03 4.96
C LEU A 131 3.07 -7.24 4.79
N LEU A 132 2.67 -8.14 3.89
CA LEU A 132 1.26 -8.45 3.65
C LEU A 132 0.57 -9.01 4.91
N ILE A 133 1.24 -9.92 5.63
CA ILE A 133 0.71 -10.51 6.87
C ILE A 133 0.52 -9.43 7.93
N ILE A 134 1.49 -8.52 8.11
CA ILE A 134 1.36 -7.44 9.07
C ILE A 134 0.16 -6.54 8.73
N VAL A 135 0.06 -6.08 7.47
CA VAL A 135 -1.02 -5.18 7.04
C VAL A 135 -2.38 -5.88 7.14
N ALA A 136 -2.50 -7.09 6.62
CA ALA A 136 -3.74 -7.87 6.71
C ALA A 136 -4.17 -8.15 8.16
N SER A 137 -3.22 -8.48 9.03
CA SER A 137 -3.48 -8.71 10.45
C SER A 137 -3.91 -7.43 11.16
N THR A 138 -3.34 -6.27 10.77
CA THR A 138 -3.77 -4.95 11.27
C THR A 138 -5.25 -4.72 10.95
N ASP A 139 -5.65 -4.91 9.70
CA ASP A 139 -7.02 -4.65 9.26
C ASP A 139 -8.01 -5.63 9.87
N ILE A 140 -7.66 -6.92 9.90
CA ILE A 140 -8.49 -7.97 10.51
C ILE A 140 -8.67 -7.71 12.01
N GLY A 141 -7.58 -7.45 12.72
CA GLY A 141 -7.60 -7.15 14.16
C GLY A 141 -8.41 -5.89 14.47
N ALA A 142 -8.18 -4.82 13.69
CA ALA A 142 -8.92 -3.57 13.85
C ALA A 142 -10.43 -3.76 13.62
N TYR A 143 -10.81 -4.53 12.61
CA TYR A 143 -12.22 -4.82 12.33
C TYR A 143 -12.88 -5.65 13.44
N PHE A 144 -12.28 -6.78 13.84
CA PHE A 144 -12.89 -7.66 14.83
C PHE A 144 -12.97 -7.02 16.20
N VAL A 145 -11.88 -6.41 16.67
CA VAL A 145 -11.85 -5.76 17.99
C VAL A 145 -12.75 -4.52 17.99
N GLY A 146 -12.66 -3.69 16.94
CA GLY A 146 -13.50 -2.50 16.82
C GLY A 146 -14.99 -2.82 16.80
N LYS A 147 -15.39 -3.91 16.12
CA LYS A 147 -16.78 -4.34 16.07
C LYS A 147 -17.28 -4.98 17.38
N SER A 148 -16.39 -5.66 18.11
CA SER A 148 -16.75 -6.40 19.33
C SER A 148 -16.83 -5.50 20.56
N ILE A 149 -15.85 -4.62 20.75
CA ILE A 149 -15.71 -3.82 21.96
C ILE A 149 -15.50 -2.32 21.70
N GLY A 150 -15.46 -1.89 20.41
CA GLY A 150 -15.22 -0.50 20.05
C GLY A 150 -16.34 0.43 20.55
N LYS A 151 -15.96 1.45 21.29
CA LYS A 151 -16.86 2.47 21.86
C LYS A 151 -16.38 3.88 21.52
N THR A 152 -15.07 4.07 21.49
CA THR A 152 -14.45 5.39 21.34
C THR A 152 -14.09 5.64 19.89
N LYS A 153 -14.68 6.65 19.26
CA LYS A 153 -14.33 7.03 17.88
C LYS A 153 -12.88 7.44 17.80
N PHE A 154 -12.18 6.99 16.76
CA PHE A 154 -10.75 7.29 16.60
C PHE A 154 -10.51 8.70 16.07
N CYS A 155 -11.21 9.09 15.00
CA CYS A 155 -11.11 10.43 14.41
C CYS A 155 -12.33 10.76 13.55
N GLU A 156 -12.52 12.05 13.24
CA GLU A 156 -13.63 12.52 12.39
C GLU A 156 -13.46 12.07 10.92
N THR A 157 -12.22 11.97 10.44
CA THR A 157 -11.93 11.54 9.07
C THR A 157 -12.38 10.11 8.78
N SER A 158 -12.34 9.23 9.77
CA SER A 158 -12.78 7.84 9.66
C SER A 158 -13.72 7.47 10.83
N PRO A 159 -15.00 7.89 10.79
CA PRO A 159 -15.93 7.76 11.92
C PRO A 159 -16.28 6.31 12.30
N ASN A 160 -15.99 5.35 11.41
CA ASN A 160 -16.18 3.92 11.65
C ASN A 160 -15.01 3.26 12.35
N LYS A 161 -13.86 3.95 12.49
CA LYS A 161 -12.72 3.44 13.25
C LYS A 161 -12.84 3.80 14.72
N THR A 162 -12.46 2.85 15.58
CA THR A 162 -12.45 3.03 17.04
C THR A 162 -11.04 2.90 17.58
N ILE A 163 -10.74 3.56 18.70
CA ILE A 163 -9.45 3.47 19.38
C ILE A 163 -9.16 2.02 19.77
N GLU A 164 -10.15 1.32 20.30
CA GLU A 164 -10.04 -0.10 20.69
C GLU A 164 -9.71 -0.98 19.47
N GLY A 165 -10.33 -0.67 18.33
CA GLY A 165 -10.03 -1.34 17.07
C GLY A 165 -8.60 -1.10 16.62
N VAL A 166 -8.12 0.13 16.65
CA VAL A 166 -6.73 0.49 16.32
C VAL A 166 -5.74 -0.28 17.18
N ILE A 167 -5.94 -0.29 18.50
CA ILE A 167 -5.09 -1.05 19.43
C ILE A 167 -5.13 -2.54 19.11
N GLY A 168 -6.33 -3.09 18.86
CA GLY A 168 -6.50 -4.49 18.45
C GLY A 168 -5.77 -4.84 17.18
N GLY A 169 -5.81 -3.96 16.18
CA GLY A 169 -5.07 -4.11 14.93
C GLY A 169 -3.56 -4.20 15.15
N VAL A 170 -3.00 -3.27 15.93
CA VAL A 170 -1.56 -3.29 16.26
C VAL A 170 -1.18 -4.56 17.01
N VAL A 171 -1.97 -4.99 18.00
CA VAL A 171 -1.69 -6.22 18.75
C VAL A 171 -1.70 -7.45 17.83
N PHE A 172 -2.69 -7.58 16.96
CA PHE A 172 -2.76 -8.69 15.99
C PHE A 172 -1.56 -8.68 15.04
N ALA A 173 -1.22 -7.51 14.49
CA ALA A 173 -0.09 -7.37 13.60
C ALA A 173 1.25 -7.73 14.25
N VAL A 174 1.46 -7.30 15.48
CA VAL A 174 2.67 -7.64 16.26
C VAL A 174 2.74 -9.14 16.51
N ILE A 175 1.63 -9.78 16.90
CA ILE A 175 1.61 -11.23 17.14
C ILE A 175 1.90 -11.99 15.84
N PHE A 176 1.10 -11.80 14.80
CA PHE A 176 1.23 -12.60 13.57
C PHE A 176 2.47 -12.24 12.75
N GLY A 177 2.85 -10.95 12.70
CA GLY A 177 4.06 -10.51 12.02
C GLY A 177 5.32 -11.05 12.70
N THR A 178 5.37 -11.04 14.04
CA THR A 178 6.51 -11.60 14.80
C THR A 178 6.58 -13.11 14.62
N LEU A 179 5.47 -13.83 14.73
CA LEU A 179 5.44 -15.28 14.55
C LEU A 179 5.90 -15.70 13.15
N PHE A 180 5.57 -14.95 12.11
CA PHE A 180 5.99 -15.26 10.75
C PHE A 180 7.48 -15.08 10.53
N SER A 181 8.08 -14.05 11.11
CA SER A 181 9.47 -13.66 10.85
C SER A 181 10.49 -14.14 11.90
N ILE A 182 10.04 -14.89 12.92
CA ILE A 182 10.88 -15.28 14.08
C ILE A 182 12.09 -16.14 13.69
N ASN A 183 12.03 -16.87 12.56
CA ASN A 183 13.13 -17.69 12.09
C ASN A 183 14.11 -16.90 11.19
N GLU A 184 13.74 -15.73 10.71
CA GLU A 184 14.52 -14.93 9.76
C GLU A 184 15.26 -13.80 10.47
N ILE A 185 14.67 -13.23 11.51
CA ILE A 185 15.25 -12.10 12.26
C ILE A 185 15.05 -12.28 13.77
N SER A 186 15.79 -11.52 14.57
CA SER A 186 15.65 -11.58 16.02
C SER A 186 14.22 -11.22 16.48
N PHE A 187 13.74 -11.88 17.52
CA PHE A 187 12.41 -11.66 18.10
C PHE A 187 12.11 -10.18 18.37
N VAL A 188 13.08 -9.45 18.95
CA VAL A 188 12.92 -8.03 19.28
C VAL A 188 12.74 -7.17 18.03
N ASN A 189 13.56 -7.42 17.00
CA ASN A 189 13.44 -6.71 15.72
C ASN A 189 12.10 -7.03 15.02
N ALA A 190 11.68 -8.29 15.02
CA ALA A 190 10.40 -8.71 14.46
C ALA A 190 9.22 -7.98 15.12
N LEU A 191 9.23 -7.87 16.45
CA LEU A 191 8.22 -7.18 17.23
C LEU A 191 8.18 -5.68 16.90
N ILE A 192 9.34 -5.02 16.90
CA ILE A 192 9.46 -3.58 16.63
C ILE A 192 9.01 -3.26 15.21
N ILE A 193 9.51 -4.00 14.20
CA ILE A 193 9.18 -3.77 12.79
C ILE A 193 7.69 -4.01 12.56
N SER A 194 7.11 -5.10 13.09
CA SER A 194 5.68 -5.38 12.95
C SER A 194 4.82 -4.28 13.57
N GLY A 195 5.23 -3.74 14.72
CA GLY A 195 4.53 -2.62 15.37
C GLY A 195 4.60 -1.34 14.54
N ILE A 196 5.78 -0.96 14.06
CA ILE A 196 5.98 0.25 13.25
C ILE A 196 5.19 0.15 11.94
N VAL A 197 5.29 -0.97 11.23
CA VAL A 197 4.57 -1.18 9.96
C VAL A 197 3.06 -1.13 10.17
N SER A 198 2.54 -1.74 11.24
CA SER A 198 1.11 -1.69 11.58
C SER A 198 0.64 -0.26 11.84
N ILE A 199 1.37 0.49 12.66
CA ILE A 199 1.03 1.90 12.96
C ILE A 199 1.06 2.73 11.67
N THR A 200 2.09 2.57 10.84
CA THR A 200 2.22 3.27 9.57
C THR A 200 1.08 2.92 8.61
N SER A 201 0.66 1.64 8.54
CA SER A 201 -0.49 1.20 7.76
C SER A 201 -1.78 1.89 8.18
N ILE A 202 -2.04 2.02 9.49
CA ILE A 202 -3.21 2.71 10.01
C ILE A 202 -3.22 4.19 9.60
N PHE A 203 -2.08 4.88 9.67
CA PHE A 203 -1.96 6.27 9.23
C PHE A 203 -2.11 6.40 7.70
N GLY A 204 -1.60 5.43 6.93
CA GLY A 204 -1.78 5.38 5.48
C GLY A 204 -3.25 5.30 5.09
N ASP A 205 -4.04 4.43 5.75
CA ASP A 205 -5.47 4.30 5.49
C ASP A 205 -6.26 5.56 5.94
N LEU A 206 -5.84 6.22 7.01
CA LEU A 206 -6.40 7.53 7.38
C LEU A 206 -6.13 8.60 6.33
N PHE A 207 -4.92 8.66 5.82
CA PHE A 207 -4.54 9.60 4.77
C PHE A 207 -5.34 9.35 3.49
N GLU A 208 -5.49 8.10 3.07
CA GLU A 208 -6.34 7.75 1.93
C GLU A 208 -7.80 8.15 2.17
N SER A 209 -8.32 7.91 3.37
CA SER A 209 -9.66 8.30 3.76
C SER A 209 -9.87 9.82 3.73
N TYR A 210 -8.85 10.59 4.11
CA TYR A 210 -8.83 12.04 4.02
C TYR A 210 -8.88 12.51 2.57
N LEU A 211 -8.00 11.99 1.70
CA LEU A 211 -7.97 12.34 0.28
C LEU A 211 -9.31 12.05 -0.41
N LYS A 212 -9.95 10.93 -0.08
CA LYS A 212 -11.27 10.57 -0.64
C LYS A 212 -12.40 11.52 -0.23
N ARG A 213 -12.24 12.27 0.85
CA ARG A 213 -13.25 13.25 1.30
C ARG A 213 -13.02 14.64 0.73
N GLU A 214 -11.78 14.97 0.41
CA GLU A 214 -11.41 16.23 -0.23
C GLU A 214 -11.68 16.23 -1.75
N ALA A 215 -11.83 15.06 -2.38
CA ALA A 215 -12.13 14.87 -3.80
C ALA A 215 -13.63 14.98 -4.11
#